data_c26ede734b1e1e2e695542fcf78153de
#
_entry.id   c26ede734b1e1e2e695542fcf78153de
#
_cell.length_a   1.000
_cell.length_b   1.000
_cell.length_c   1.000
_cell.angle_alpha   90.00
_cell.angle_beta   90.00
_cell.angle_gamma   90.00
#
_symmetry.space_group_name_H-M   'P 1'
#
loop_
_entity.id
_entity.type
_entity.pdbx_description
1 polymer ?
#
loop_
_entity_poly.entity_id
_entity_poly.type
_entity_poly.pdbx_seq_one_letter_code
_entity_poly.pdbx_strand_id
1 'polypeptide(L)'
;MNDTDFDQIFPLGEPNDAYAQYFVGQSYLAPLTGGSVPVSNVTFEPGCRNNWHIHHGENGGGDQILLCTAGSGWYQAFGSDPVSMVPGTAIRVPAGTKHWHGAKADSWFSHVAFVTPGEGVSNEWLEPVTDEVYSQLPKNEEA
;
A
#
# COMPACT_ATOMS: atom_id res chain seq x y z
N MET A 1 19.26 9.73 -7.52
CA MET A 1 18.60 9.56 -8.76
C MET A 1 17.89 8.24 -8.86
N ASN A 2 16.76 8.28 -9.47
CA ASN A 2 15.90 7.12 -9.58
C ASN A 2 16.39 6.24 -10.73
N ASP A 3 16.68 4.99 -10.45
CA ASP A 3 17.20 4.09 -11.45
C ASP A 3 16.13 3.35 -12.21
N THR A 4 14.87 3.61 -11.92
CA THR A 4 13.82 2.91 -12.62
C THR A 4 13.32 3.74 -13.78
N ASP A 5 12.72 3.08 -14.74
CA ASP A 5 12.00 3.76 -15.81
C ASP A 5 10.56 4.05 -15.42
N PHE A 6 10.18 3.75 -14.21
CA PHE A 6 8.80 3.95 -13.74
C PHE A 6 8.53 5.43 -13.54
N ASP A 7 7.59 5.94 -14.31
CA ASP A 7 7.28 7.36 -14.35
C ASP A 7 6.19 7.68 -13.33
N GLN A 8 6.44 8.66 -12.46
CA GLN A 8 5.46 9.05 -11.46
C GLN A 8 5.70 10.49 -11.01
N ILE A 9 4.64 11.08 -10.44
CA ILE A 9 4.66 12.48 -10.02
C ILE A 9 5.50 12.70 -8.77
N PHE A 10 5.38 11.78 -7.80
CA PHE A 10 6.06 11.95 -6.52
C PHE A 10 7.39 11.23 -6.53
N PRO A 11 8.33 11.62 -5.66
CA PRO A 11 9.64 10.96 -5.63
C PRO A 11 9.53 9.49 -5.26
N LEU A 12 10.46 8.70 -5.80
CA LEU A 12 10.56 7.29 -5.45
C LEU A 12 10.96 7.11 -3.99
N GLY A 13 11.88 7.93 -3.52
CA GLY A 13 12.40 7.79 -2.17
C GLY A 13 13.46 6.73 -2.08
N GLU A 14 13.72 6.28 -0.87
CA GLU A 14 14.77 5.31 -0.59
C GLU A 14 14.18 3.91 -0.48
N PRO A 15 15.00 2.87 -0.67
CA PRO A 15 14.51 1.51 -0.39
C PRO A 15 13.91 1.46 1.00
N ASN A 16 12.79 0.79 1.12
CA ASN A 16 12.01 0.77 2.35
C ASN A 16 12.57 -0.30 3.29
N ASP A 17 13.83 -0.12 3.71
CA ASP A 17 14.52 -1.15 4.48
C ASP A 17 13.99 -1.27 5.89
N ALA A 18 13.51 -0.18 6.47
CA ALA A 18 13.03 -0.20 7.85
C ALA A 18 11.84 -1.12 8.03
N TYR A 19 11.04 -1.29 6.99
CA TYR A 19 9.85 -2.14 7.05
C TYR A 19 9.95 -3.37 6.16
N ALA A 20 11.15 -3.68 5.68
CA ALA A 20 11.31 -4.76 4.69
C ALA A 20 10.79 -6.10 5.20
N GLN A 21 10.86 -6.34 6.51
CA GLN A 21 10.38 -7.59 7.08
C GLN A 21 8.87 -7.78 6.94
N TYR A 22 8.15 -6.70 6.62
CA TYR A 22 6.69 -6.76 6.47
C TYR A 22 6.26 -6.73 5.03
N PHE A 23 7.18 -6.95 4.09
CA PHE A 23 6.90 -6.93 2.66
C PHE A 23 7.47 -8.16 2.00
N VAL A 24 6.81 -8.60 0.94
CA VAL A 24 7.38 -9.55 -0.02
C VAL A 24 7.79 -8.72 -1.22
N GLY A 25 9.08 -8.74 -1.57
CA GLY A 25 9.58 -7.95 -2.68
C GLY A 25 10.11 -6.60 -2.23
N GLN A 26 10.51 -5.78 -3.19
CA GLN A 26 11.17 -4.51 -2.91
C GLN A 26 10.18 -3.36 -3.02
N SER A 27 10.16 -2.53 -1.98
CA SER A 27 9.38 -1.30 -2.01
C SER A 27 10.26 -0.11 -1.68
N TYR A 28 9.72 1.09 -1.90
CA TYR A 28 10.42 2.36 -1.68
C TYR A 28 9.48 3.29 -0.94
N LEU A 29 10.05 4.13 -0.10
CA LEU A 29 9.26 5.03 0.74
C LEU A 29 9.79 6.43 0.59
N ALA A 30 8.91 7.36 0.28
CA ALA A 30 9.24 8.77 0.18
C ALA A 30 8.30 9.57 1.07
N PRO A 31 8.76 9.98 2.26
CA PRO A 31 7.94 10.86 3.08
C PRO A 31 7.74 12.19 2.37
N LEU A 32 6.50 12.65 2.32
CA LEU A 32 6.14 13.89 1.63
C LEU A 32 5.86 15.01 2.61
N THR A 33 5.16 14.71 3.71
CA THR A 33 4.87 15.69 4.75
C THR A 33 5.11 15.07 6.10
N GLY A 34 5.23 15.92 7.11
CA GLY A 34 5.30 15.49 8.50
C GLY A 34 4.15 16.08 9.29
N GLY A 35 4.38 16.28 10.60
CA GLY A 35 3.40 16.90 11.46
C GLY A 35 2.34 15.92 11.92
N SER A 36 1.13 16.41 12.14
CA SER A 36 0.07 15.58 12.71
C SER A 36 -0.50 14.60 11.69
N VAL A 37 -0.29 14.84 10.40
CA VAL A 37 -0.73 13.90 9.35
C VAL A 37 0.43 13.68 8.40
N PRO A 38 1.34 12.74 8.74
CA PRO A 38 2.42 12.41 7.81
C PRO A 38 1.84 11.72 6.58
N VAL A 39 2.28 12.17 5.42
CA VAL A 39 1.84 11.62 4.14
C VAL A 39 3.06 11.10 3.41
N SER A 40 2.98 9.89 2.89
CA SER A 40 4.10 9.26 2.19
C SER A 40 3.67 8.73 0.84
N ASN A 41 4.62 8.66 -0.07
CA ASN A 41 4.46 7.96 -1.34
C ASN A 41 5.16 6.61 -1.21
N VAL A 42 4.43 5.54 -1.46
CA VAL A 42 4.98 4.18 -1.37
C VAL A 42 4.97 3.59 -2.76
N THR A 43 6.13 3.11 -3.20
CA THR A 43 6.28 2.53 -4.54
C THR A 43 6.65 1.06 -4.39
N PHE A 44 6.01 0.22 -5.18
CA PHE A 44 6.18 -1.24 -5.15
C PHE A 44 6.69 -1.70 -6.49
N GLU A 45 7.76 -2.51 -6.49
CA GLU A 45 8.18 -3.19 -7.72
C GLU A 45 7.14 -4.24 -8.09
N PRO A 46 7.13 -4.70 -9.35
CA PRO A 46 6.12 -5.69 -9.75
C PRO A 46 6.12 -6.90 -8.80
N GLY A 47 4.94 -7.29 -8.37
CA GLY A 47 4.77 -8.42 -7.45
C GLY A 47 4.98 -8.11 -6.00
N CYS A 48 5.51 -6.94 -5.66
CA CYS A 48 5.75 -6.57 -4.27
C CYS A 48 4.45 -6.23 -3.57
N ARG A 49 4.30 -6.71 -2.33
CA ARG A 49 3.11 -6.43 -1.53
C ARG A 49 3.49 -6.43 -0.05
N ASN A 50 2.70 -5.69 0.74
CA ASN A 50 2.93 -5.75 2.17
C ASN A 50 2.15 -6.91 2.80
N ASN A 51 2.48 -7.20 4.06
CA ASN A 51 1.77 -8.23 4.81
C ASN A 51 0.36 -7.78 5.11
N TRP A 52 -0.50 -8.74 5.43
CA TRP A 52 -1.78 -8.43 6.05
C TRP A 52 -1.50 -7.58 7.29
N HIS A 53 -2.30 -6.54 7.49
CA HIS A 53 -2.10 -5.66 8.64
C HIS A 53 -3.40 -4.92 8.96
N ILE A 54 -3.40 -4.32 10.15
CA ILE A 54 -4.56 -3.57 10.64
C ILE A 54 -4.04 -2.25 11.18
N HIS A 55 -4.74 -1.16 10.85
CA HIS A 55 -4.54 0.12 11.51
C HIS A 55 -5.63 0.29 12.55
N HIS A 56 -5.23 0.56 13.78
CA HIS A 56 -6.17 0.75 14.89
C HIS A 56 -6.30 2.22 15.21
N GLY A 57 -7.45 2.60 15.72
CA GLY A 57 -7.69 3.97 16.16
C GLY A 57 -9.11 4.12 16.63
N GLU A 58 -9.35 5.24 17.34
CA GLU A 58 -10.67 5.55 17.90
C GLU A 58 -11.02 6.97 17.56
N ASN A 59 -12.29 7.27 17.60
CA ASN A 59 -12.81 8.63 17.44
C ASN A 59 -12.33 9.27 16.13
N GLY A 60 -12.45 8.49 15.05
CA GLY A 60 -12.07 8.98 13.72
C GLY A 60 -10.63 8.77 13.36
N GLY A 61 -9.80 8.24 14.27
CA GLY A 61 -8.42 7.93 13.95
C GLY A 61 -8.28 6.52 13.40
N GLY A 62 -7.18 6.27 12.69
CA GLY A 62 -6.84 4.93 12.24
C GLY A 62 -7.37 4.53 10.88
N ASP A 63 -8.13 5.39 10.20
CA ASP A 63 -8.51 5.11 8.81
C ASP A 63 -7.29 5.35 7.93
N GLN A 64 -7.03 4.43 7.01
CA GLN A 64 -5.96 4.65 6.05
C GLN A 64 -6.55 5.08 4.72
N ILE A 65 -5.93 6.09 4.12
CA ILE A 65 -6.34 6.58 2.81
C ILE A 65 -5.23 6.21 1.83
N LEU A 66 -5.62 5.59 0.72
CA LEU A 66 -4.71 5.18 -0.35
C LEU A 66 -5.15 5.86 -1.63
N LEU A 67 -4.23 6.57 -2.27
CA LEU A 67 -4.52 7.26 -3.53
C LEU A 67 -3.53 6.76 -4.57
N CYS A 68 -4.00 5.99 -5.54
CA CYS A 68 -3.11 5.47 -6.58
C CYS A 68 -2.71 6.58 -7.53
N THR A 69 -1.42 6.75 -7.73
CA THR A 69 -0.89 7.83 -8.56
C THR A 69 -0.16 7.34 -9.78
N ALA A 70 0.29 6.07 -9.80
CA ALA A 70 1.04 5.55 -10.94
C ALA A 70 1.00 4.04 -10.92
N GLY A 71 1.05 3.44 -12.09
CA GLY A 71 1.10 2.00 -12.22
C GLY A 71 -0.22 1.34 -11.88
N SER A 72 -0.16 0.08 -11.47
CA SER A 72 -1.37 -0.69 -11.19
C SER A 72 -1.11 -1.66 -10.04
N GLY A 73 -2.04 -1.72 -9.11
CA GLY A 73 -1.89 -2.55 -7.93
C GLY A 73 -3.22 -3.09 -7.43
N TRP A 74 -3.15 -3.68 -6.25
CA TRP A 74 -4.28 -4.32 -5.59
C TRP A 74 -4.46 -3.78 -4.19
N TYR A 75 -5.69 -3.74 -3.75
CA TYR A 75 -6.08 -3.61 -2.35
C TYR A 75 -7.06 -4.75 -2.06
N GLN A 76 -6.89 -5.42 -0.92
CA GLN A 76 -7.83 -6.48 -0.56
C GLN A 76 -8.05 -6.47 0.95
N ALA A 77 -9.32 -6.34 1.35
CA ALA A 77 -9.71 -6.56 2.73
C ALA A 77 -9.93 -8.05 2.95
N PHE A 78 -9.59 -8.53 4.14
CA PHE A 78 -9.68 -9.95 4.46
C PHE A 78 -11.13 -10.40 4.30
N GLY A 79 -11.33 -11.47 3.55
CA GLY A 79 -12.66 -12.01 3.30
C GLY A 79 -13.40 -11.33 2.17
N SER A 80 -12.77 -10.41 1.47
CA SER A 80 -13.41 -9.70 0.35
C SER A 80 -12.64 -9.93 -0.93
N ASP A 81 -13.24 -9.55 -2.05
CA ASP A 81 -12.56 -9.63 -3.34
C ASP A 81 -11.50 -8.55 -3.44
N PRO A 82 -10.43 -8.81 -4.19
CA PRO A 82 -9.43 -7.76 -4.42
C PRO A 82 -10.00 -6.64 -5.27
N VAL A 83 -9.52 -5.43 -4.99
CA VAL A 83 -9.91 -4.23 -5.73
C VAL A 83 -8.71 -3.79 -6.56
N SER A 84 -8.92 -3.62 -7.85
CA SER A 84 -7.86 -3.14 -8.75
C SER A 84 -7.66 -1.65 -8.53
N MET A 85 -6.40 -1.25 -8.36
CA MET A 85 -6.06 0.16 -8.18
C MET A 85 -5.29 0.63 -9.41
N VAL A 86 -5.81 1.67 -10.03
CA VAL A 86 -5.17 2.34 -11.16
C VAL A 86 -5.11 3.82 -10.83
N PRO A 87 -4.32 4.63 -11.57
CA PRO A 87 -4.21 6.04 -11.25
C PRO A 87 -5.58 6.71 -11.14
N GLY A 88 -5.79 7.39 -10.04
CA GLY A 88 -7.07 8.03 -9.73
C GLY A 88 -7.94 7.24 -8.78
N THR A 89 -7.60 5.97 -8.50
CA THR A 89 -8.37 5.17 -7.54
C THR A 89 -8.07 5.65 -6.13
N ALA A 90 -9.11 5.90 -5.35
CA ALA A 90 -8.99 6.30 -3.95
C ALA A 90 -9.70 5.27 -3.10
N ILE A 91 -9.00 4.80 -2.06
CA ILE A 91 -9.55 3.79 -1.16
C ILE A 91 -9.51 4.36 0.26
N ARG A 92 -10.61 4.22 0.99
CA ARG A 92 -10.60 4.43 2.42
C ARG A 92 -10.67 3.07 3.10
N VAL A 93 -9.67 2.79 3.93
CA VAL A 93 -9.62 1.55 4.70
C VAL A 93 -10.03 1.90 6.12
N PRO A 94 -11.24 1.52 6.56
CA PRO A 94 -11.66 1.87 7.92
C PRO A 94 -10.73 1.27 8.97
N ALA A 95 -10.57 1.97 10.07
CA ALA A 95 -9.81 1.45 11.20
C ALA A 95 -10.33 0.06 11.56
N GLY A 96 -9.43 -0.85 11.93
CA GLY A 96 -9.80 -2.20 12.32
C GLY A 96 -9.91 -3.18 11.17
N THR A 97 -9.68 -2.76 9.94
CA THR A 97 -9.80 -3.63 8.78
C THR A 97 -8.49 -4.35 8.52
N LYS A 98 -8.52 -5.68 8.53
CA LYS A 98 -7.36 -6.48 8.12
C LYS A 98 -7.27 -6.45 6.60
N HIS A 99 -6.13 -5.98 6.08
CA HIS A 99 -6.01 -5.77 4.63
C HIS A 99 -4.53 -5.80 4.21
N TRP A 100 -4.33 -5.80 2.90
CA TRP A 100 -3.01 -5.61 2.31
C TRP A 100 -3.16 -4.83 1.02
N HIS A 101 -2.04 -4.28 0.54
CA HIS A 101 -1.99 -3.66 -0.77
C HIS A 101 -0.61 -3.90 -1.37
N GLY A 102 -0.53 -3.79 -2.70
CA GLY A 102 0.70 -4.05 -3.40
C GLY A 102 0.55 -3.99 -4.90
N ALA A 103 1.65 -4.22 -5.59
CA ALA A 103 1.70 -4.13 -7.05
C ALA A 103 1.09 -5.36 -7.70
N LYS A 104 0.60 -5.19 -8.91
CA LYS A 104 0.25 -6.34 -9.74
C LYS A 104 1.52 -7.04 -10.19
N ALA A 105 1.38 -8.27 -10.64
CA ALA A 105 2.54 -9.12 -10.92
C ALA A 105 3.42 -8.54 -12.02
N ASP A 106 2.85 -7.77 -12.94
CA ASP A 106 3.58 -7.25 -14.08
C ASP A 106 3.62 -5.74 -14.13
N SER A 107 3.40 -5.06 -13.01
CA SER A 107 3.35 -3.60 -13.01
C SER A 107 4.01 -3.03 -11.77
N TRP A 108 4.75 -1.96 -11.93
CA TRP A 108 5.09 -1.09 -10.82
C TRP A 108 3.81 -0.43 -10.32
N PHE A 109 3.83 0.02 -9.08
CA PHE A 109 2.63 0.60 -8.46
C PHE A 109 3.06 1.60 -7.40
N SER A 110 2.45 2.78 -7.43
CA SER A 110 2.67 3.78 -6.38
C SER A 110 1.34 4.29 -5.87
N HIS A 111 1.29 4.50 -4.56
CA HIS A 111 0.17 5.21 -3.98
C HIS A 111 0.66 6.15 -2.89
N VAL A 112 -0.05 7.24 -2.73
CA VAL A 112 0.09 8.12 -1.59
C VAL A 112 -0.73 7.52 -0.45
N ALA A 113 -0.19 7.55 0.75
CA ALA A 113 -0.86 6.95 1.90
C ALA A 113 -0.74 7.84 3.12
N PHE A 114 -1.80 7.91 3.89
CA PHE A 114 -1.77 8.50 5.21
C PHE A 114 -2.85 7.86 6.06
N VAL A 115 -2.70 8.01 7.39
CA VAL A 115 -3.64 7.46 8.35
C VAL A 115 -4.21 8.64 9.13
N THR A 116 -5.53 8.65 9.32
CA THR A 116 -6.16 9.76 10.03
C THR A 116 -5.70 9.77 11.48
N PRO A 117 -5.41 10.95 12.03
CA PRO A 117 -4.96 11.04 13.42
C PRO A 117 -6.13 10.86 14.38
N GLY A 118 -5.82 10.46 15.60
CA GLY A 118 -6.81 10.26 16.62
C GLY A 118 -6.22 9.49 17.78
N GLU A 119 -7.10 9.02 18.67
CA GLU A 119 -6.65 8.30 19.85
C GLU A 119 -6.34 6.86 19.52
N GLY A 120 -5.29 6.33 20.16
CA GLY A 120 -4.98 4.91 20.06
C GLY A 120 -4.56 4.48 18.67
N VAL A 121 -4.04 5.38 17.84
CA VAL A 121 -3.64 5.03 16.49
C VAL A 121 -2.38 4.19 16.54
N SER A 122 -2.43 3.00 15.96
CA SER A 122 -1.28 2.09 15.92
C SER A 122 -1.44 1.15 14.74
N ASN A 123 -0.35 0.45 14.42
CA ASN A 123 -0.33 -0.53 13.34
C ASN A 123 -0.10 -1.91 13.92
N GLU A 124 -0.75 -2.89 13.35
CA GLU A 124 -0.53 -4.29 13.74
C GLU A 124 -0.17 -5.06 12.48
N TRP A 125 1.07 -5.58 12.42
CA TRP A 125 1.53 -6.36 11.28
C TRP A 125 1.22 -7.84 11.53
N LEU A 126 0.73 -8.50 10.49
CA LEU A 126 0.29 -9.88 10.58
C LEU A 126 1.05 -10.72 9.55
N GLU A 127 0.45 -11.82 9.10
CA GLU A 127 1.14 -12.76 8.25
C GLU A 127 1.36 -12.21 6.84
N PRO A 128 2.37 -12.71 6.13
CA PRO A 128 2.59 -12.32 4.74
C PRO A 128 1.43 -12.76 3.84
N VAL A 129 1.25 -12.04 2.75
CA VAL A 129 0.39 -12.50 1.66
C VAL A 129 1.22 -13.50 0.87
N THR A 130 0.90 -14.79 1.03
CA THR A 130 1.72 -15.86 0.46
C THR A 130 1.64 -15.84 -1.06
N ASP A 131 2.63 -16.46 -1.69
CA ASP A 131 2.60 -16.60 -3.15
C ASP A 131 1.36 -17.35 -3.59
N GLU A 132 0.90 -18.31 -2.79
CA GLU A 132 -0.30 -19.07 -3.13
C GLU A 132 -1.52 -18.16 -3.18
N VAL A 133 -1.71 -17.30 -2.18
CA VAL A 133 -2.83 -16.36 -2.17
C VAL A 133 -2.68 -15.36 -3.31
N TYR A 134 -1.48 -14.83 -3.47
CA TYR A 134 -1.22 -13.82 -4.47
C TYR A 134 -1.47 -14.34 -5.89
N SER A 135 -1.11 -15.60 -6.15
CA SER A 135 -1.27 -16.18 -7.48
C SER A 135 -2.72 -16.41 -7.86
N GLN A 136 -3.64 -16.33 -6.89
CA GLN A 136 -5.07 -16.50 -7.18
C GLN A 136 -5.72 -15.20 -7.59
N LEU A 137 -5.01 -14.08 -7.57
CA LEU A 137 -5.58 -12.82 -8.03
C LEU A 137 -5.78 -12.85 -9.54
N PRO A 138 -6.69 -12.02 -10.05
CA PRO A 138 -6.91 -11.98 -11.50
C PRO A 138 -5.64 -11.63 -12.24
N LYS A 139 -5.42 -12.26 -13.37
CA LYS A 139 -4.19 -12.09 -14.13
C LYS A 139 -4.29 -11.02 -15.16
N ASN A 140 -5.45 -10.67 -15.56
CA ASN A 140 -5.63 -9.67 -16.56
C ASN A 140 -6.10 -8.41 -15.97
N GLU A 141 -5.86 -7.38 -16.67
CA GLU A 141 -6.08 -6.10 -16.16
C GLU A 141 -7.30 -5.45 -16.66
N GLU A 142 -8.12 -6.13 -17.34
CA GLU A 142 -9.32 -5.50 -17.74
C GLU A 142 -10.19 -5.21 -16.57
N ALA A 143 -9.74 -5.55 -15.45
CA ALA A 143 -10.47 -5.12 -14.27
C ALA A 143 -10.57 -3.63 -14.23
#